data_388839f8426e5db29c648b3f8c258004
#
_entry.id   388839f8426e5db29c648b3f8c258004
#
_cell.length_a   1.000
_cell.length_b   1.000
_cell.length_c   1.000
_cell.angle_alpha   90.00
_cell.angle_beta   90.00
_cell.angle_gamma   90.00
#
_symmetry.space_group_name_H-M   'P 1'
#
loop_
_entity.id
_entity.type
_entity.pdbx_description
1 polymer ?
#
loop_
_entity_poly.entity_id
_entity_poly.type
_entity_poly.pdbx_seq_one_letter_code
_entity_poly.pdbx_strand_id
1 'polypeptide(L)'
;MKEGKRKKTLTGCKQTSTSKIMLFSMILTAMSASIVYAADTNVADEPKVSHTITVTATRTMEDIIKTPSAVSVVTDKDIETRRVDTVTDALQMLPGVYKSQKANGGLQIRGFDSTDTLVLLNGVPMNNTFNNGVDWEAIPVHSIERIELVRGPSSSLYGGRGVAGVINIQTKQQQPKQSVKDIHWHGQIGYGSHGTLNNELGFDAQVSNRITVGMSGEQRKTDGYPGFFITGRAANIRPSTVTVTPDNPVPQTKDGSYLLGSRGDKSFNNKNLSAYVTMKLRDRESLTYSYLYTKNRYAYENPMSTITVNGAPIFSGNVKINNQKYVALRTSRYLGYDGLKEYHAHNLQYKNDKNKLQVTFNILDRKKDGFSSPNNPNTPNYSGPGDDSFYPGKTINFDAQKVWDRMGKHSVVAGINWKKESFEQKRRELTNWRNHSSFDSTTYPGGLYEINKGAT
;
A
#
# COMPACT_ATOMS: atom_id res chain seq x y z
N MET A 1 -22.06 -62.84 31.06
CA MET A 1 -22.84 -62.65 29.83
C MET A 1 -23.42 -61.24 29.85
N LYS A 2 -22.85 -60.32 29.08
CA LYS A 2 -23.48 -59.24 28.33
C LYS A 2 -22.34 -58.41 27.71
N GLU A 3 -22.31 -58.46 26.40
CA GLU A 3 -21.37 -57.76 25.54
C GLU A 3 -21.59 -56.25 25.60
N GLY A 4 -20.52 -55.51 25.75
CA GLY A 4 -20.48 -54.04 25.60
C GLY A 4 -19.98 -53.63 24.22
N LYS A 5 -20.86 -53.13 23.36
CA LYS A 5 -20.54 -52.56 22.05
C LYS A 5 -19.69 -51.29 22.16
N ARG A 6 -18.45 -51.31 21.68
CA ARG A 6 -17.62 -50.13 21.46
C ARG A 6 -18.13 -49.37 20.19
N LYS A 7 -18.59 -48.13 20.37
CA LYS A 7 -18.83 -47.18 19.27
C LYS A 7 -17.47 -46.64 18.80
N LYS A 8 -17.12 -46.89 17.55
CA LYS A 8 -16.04 -46.22 16.83
C LYS A 8 -16.53 -44.81 16.41
N THR A 9 -15.88 -43.81 16.94
CA THR A 9 -16.04 -42.42 16.49
C THR A 9 -15.14 -42.19 15.26
N LEU A 10 -15.72 -42.00 14.11
CA LEU A 10 -15.04 -41.62 12.89
C LEU A 10 -14.73 -40.12 12.94
N THR A 11 -13.47 -39.76 13.12
CA THR A 11 -12.96 -38.42 12.92
C THR A 11 -12.88 -38.15 11.42
N GLY A 12 -13.81 -37.35 10.91
CA GLY A 12 -13.80 -36.88 9.53
C GLY A 12 -12.72 -35.82 9.33
N CYS A 13 -11.63 -36.22 8.66
CA CYS A 13 -10.62 -35.31 8.17
C CYS A 13 -11.20 -34.51 6.99
N LYS A 14 -11.41 -33.22 7.16
CA LYS A 14 -11.77 -32.31 6.07
C LYS A 14 -10.55 -32.06 5.19
N GLN A 15 -10.39 -32.86 4.18
CA GLN A 15 -9.46 -32.68 3.09
C GLN A 15 -10.10 -31.80 1.99
N THR A 16 -10.01 -30.48 2.13
CA THR A 16 -10.40 -29.54 1.07
C THR A 16 -9.61 -28.24 1.18
N SER A 17 -8.39 -28.24 0.67
CA SER A 17 -7.71 -26.99 0.23
C SER A 17 -6.50 -27.23 -0.65
N THR A 18 -5.85 -28.40 -0.60
CA THR A 18 -4.59 -28.66 -1.31
C THR A 18 -4.77 -28.94 -2.80
N SER A 19 -5.91 -29.47 -3.25
CA SER A 19 -6.11 -29.83 -4.65
C SER A 19 -6.26 -28.64 -5.60
N LYS A 20 -6.81 -27.52 -5.14
CA LYS A 20 -6.95 -26.30 -5.96
C LYS A 20 -5.64 -25.53 -6.15
N ILE A 21 -4.75 -25.62 -5.18
CA ILE A 21 -3.40 -25.01 -5.27
C ILE A 21 -2.50 -25.83 -6.19
N MET A 22 -2.60 -27.16 -6.17
CA MET A 22 -1.86 -28.04 -7.08
C MET A 22 -2.30 -27.90 -8.55
N LEU A 23 -3.59 -27.69 -8.82
CA LEU A 23 -4.07 -27.49 -10.20
C LEU A 23 -3.57 -26.16 -10.78
N PHE A 24 -3.48 -25.11 -9.98
CA PHE A 24 -2.95 -23.81 -10.39
C PHE A 24 -1.44 -23.87 -10.62
N SER A 25 -0.71 -24.63 -9.81
CA SER A 25 0.73 -24.87 -9.95
C SER A 25 1.07 -25.71 -11.18
N MET A 26 0.26 -26.71 -11.53
CA MET A 26 0.47 -27.56 -12.74
C MET A 26 0.19 -26.82 -14.05
N ILE A 27 -0.75 -25.88 -14.07
CA ILE A 27 -1.00 -25.06 -15.28
C ILE A 27 0.15 -24.09 -15.51
N LEU A 28 0.76 -23.56 -14.44
CA LEU A 28 1.89 -22.64 -14.54
C LEU A 28 3.18 -23.33 -15.00
N THR A 29 3.43 -24.59 -14.61
CA THR A 29 4.58 -25.39 -15.05
C THR A 29 4.48 -25.87 -16.50
N ALA A 30 3.28 -26.05 -17.02
CA ALA A 30 3.08 -26.42 -18.44
C ALA A 30 3.31 -25.24 -19.40
N MET A 31 3.19 -23.99 -18.95
CA MET A 31 3.43 -22.80 -19.78
C MET A 31 4.90 -22.36 -19.83
N SER A 32 5.74 -22.79 -18.88
CA SER A 32 7.16 -22.41 -18.84
C SER A 32 8.07 -23.18 -19.81
N ALA A 33 7.57 -24.22 -20.46
CA ALA A 33 8.36 -25.07 -21.36
C ALA A 33 8.40 -24.60 -22.82
N SER A 34 7.71 -23.51 -23.20
CA SER A 34 7.59 -23.10 -24.61
C SER A 34 8.15 -21.71 -24.93
N ILE A 35 8.91 -21.07 -24.03
CA ILE A 35 9.47 -19.71 -24.28
C ILE A 35 11.01 -19.74 -24.38
N VAL A 36 11.57 -20.75 -24.98
CA VAL A 36 12.98 -20.72 -25.39
C VAL A 36 13.05 -21.10 -26.87
N TYR A 37 12.87 -20.11 -27.75
CA TYR A 37 13.47 -20.05 -29.09
C TYR A 37 12.96 -18.80 -29.81
N ALA A 38 13.76 -17.75 -29.81
CA ALA A 38 14.03 -16.82 -30.90
C ALA A 38 14.88 -15.68 -30.41
N ALA A 39 16.19 -15.89 -30.34
CA ALA A 39 17.15 -14.78 -30.36
C ALA A 39 17.49 -14.53 -31.84
N ASP A 40 16.81 -13.59 -32.44
CA ASP A 40 17.21 -13.07 -33.74
C ASP A 40 18.08 -11.84 -33.51
N THR A 41 19.35 -12.00 -33.78
CA THR A 41 20.35 -10.96 -33.71
C THR A 41 20.26 -10.07 -34.95
N ASN A 42 19.38 -9.12 -34.94
CA ASN A 42 19.49 -7.98 -35.83
C ASN A 42 19.97 -6.78 -35.00
N VAL A 43 21.24 -6.44 -35.19
CA VAL A 43 21.79 -5.12 -34.80
C VAL A 43 21.09 -4.09 -35.69
N ALA A 44 20.01 -3.56 -35.19
CA ALA A 44 19.31 -2.46 -35.81
C ALA A 44 19.73 -1.16 -35.11
N ASP A 45 19.98 -0.14 -35.89
CA ASP A 45 20.23 1.26 -35.56
C ASP A 45 19.77 1.66 -34.16
N GLU A 46 20.68 2.27 -33.39
CA GLU A 46 20.28 2.94 -32.15
C GLU A 46 19.16 3.92 -32.45
N PRO A 47 17.95 3.70 -31.91
CA PRO A 47 16.91 4.69 -32.05
C PRO A 47 17.39 5.95 -31.35
N LYS A 48 17.46 7.06 -32.06
CA LYS A 48 17.54 8.42 -31.47
C LYS A 48 16.36 8.54 -30.52
N VAL A 49 16.59 8.23 -29.26
CA VAL A 49 15.58 8.29 -28.22
C VAL A 49 15.30 9.77 -27.98
N SER A 50 14.32 10.28 -28.70
CA SER A 50 13.66 11.53 -28.33
C SER A 50 12.85 11.24 -27.06
N HIS A 51 13.48 11.36 -25.89
CA HIS A 51 12.84 11.21 -24.61
C HIS A 51 11.98 12.45 -24.31
N THR A 52 10.94 12.65 -25.09
CA THR A 52 9.89 13.60 -24.73
C THR A 52 8.99 12.95 -23.69
N ILE A 53 9.39 13.00 -22.42
CA ILE A 53 8.54 12.56 -21.32
C ILE A 53 7.47 13.61 -21.15
N THR A 54 6.25 13.25 -21.54
CA THR A 54 5.06 14.10 -21.32
C THR A 54 4.51 13.84 -19.93
N VAL A 55 4.40 14.88 -19.12
CA VAL A 55 3.85 14.81 -17.76
C VAL A 55 2.43 15.37 -17.70
N THR A 56 1.60 14.78 -16.88
CA THR A 56 0.20 15.17 -16.68
C THR A 56 -0.09 15.67 -15.27
N ALA A 57 0.88 15.54 -14.38
CA ALA A 57 0.74 15.99 -12.99
C ALA A 57 0.62 17.52 -12.82
N THR A 58 0.90 18.29 -13.85
CA THR A 58 0.62 19.74 -13.94
C THR A 58 -0.75 20.05 -14.53
N ARG A 59 -1.58 19.04 -14.73
CA ARG A 59 -2.88 19.09 -15.44
C ARG A 59 -2.79 19.46 -16.92
N THR A 60 -1.60 19.55 -17.48
CA THR A 60 -1.33 19.74 -18.91
C THR A 60 -0.46 18.61 -19.41
N MET A 61 -0.71 18.14 -20.63
CA MET A 61 0.24 17.24 -21.31
C MET A 61 1.37 18.10 -21.86
N GLU A 62 2.42 18.25 -21.08
CA GLU A 62 3.59 19.07 -21.44
C GLU A 62 4.87 18.24 -21.37
N ASP A 63 5.83 18.63 -22.19
CA ASP A 63 7.18 18.15 -22.10
C ASP A 63 7.76 18.54 -20.73
N ILE A 64 8.36 17.57 -20.01
CA ILE A 64 8.94 17.78 -18.69
C ILE A 64 9.92 18.96 -18.66
N ILE A 65 10.66 19.20 -19.78
CA ILE A 65 11.63 20.29 -19.90
C ILE A 65 10.93 21.66 -19.95
N LYS A 66 9.70 21.72 -20.45
CA LYS A 66 8.91 22.96 -20.59
C LYS A 66 8.00 23.25 -19.40
N THR A 67 7.90 22.31 -18.50
CA THR A 67 7.02 22.42 -17.34
C THR A 67 7.63 23.37 -16.32
N PRO A 68 6.91 24.42 -15.84
CA PRO A 68 7.45 25.38 -14.88
C PRO A 68 7.63 24.82 -13.47
N SER A 69 7.17 23.62 -13.22
CA SER A 69 7.23 22.93 -11.91
C SER A 69 8.38 21.93 -11.84
N ALA A 70 8.90 21.70 -10.64
CA ALA A 70 9.93 20.69 -10.40
C ALA A 70 9.30 19.28 -10.45
N VAL A 71 9.18 18.72 -11.65
CA VAL A 71 8.63 17.39 -11.90
C VAL A 71 9.74 16.35 -11.99
N SER A 72 9.49 15.17 -11.46
CA SER A 72 10.31 13.97 -11.68
C SER A 72 9.41 12.80 -12.02
N VAL A 73 9.92 11.90 -12.85
CA VAL A 73 9.18 10.75 -13.35
C VAL A 73 9.96 9.48 -13.08
N VAL A 74 9.25 8.43 -12.66
CA VAL A 74 9.71 7.04 -12.65
C VAL A 74 8.87 6.31 -13.68
N THR A 75 9.51 5.65 -14.63
CA THR A 75 8.85 4.88 -15.69
C THR A 75 8.72 3.41 -15.32
N ASP A 76 7.88 2.67 -16.04
CA ASP A 76 7.81 1.21 -15.94
C ASP A 76 9.17 0.54 -16.18
N LYS A 77 9.97 1.05 -17.14
CA LYS A 77 11.31 0.56 -17.39
C LYS A 77 12.27 0.76 -16.20
N ASP A 78 12.16 1.88 -15.49
CA ASP A 78 12.93 2.11 -14.27
C ASP A 78 12.55 1.11 -13.18
N ILE A 79 11.24 0.83 -13.02
CA ILE A 79 10.70 -0.15 -12.07
C ILE A 79 11.22 -1.55 -12.41
N GLU A 80 11.12 -1.96 -13.67
CA GLU A 80 11.56 -3.27 -14.15
C GLU A 80 13.08 -3.45 -14.06
N THR A 81 13.85 -2.48 -14.55
CA THR A 81 15.33 -2.55 -14.57
C THR A 81 15.92 -2.62 -13.16
N ARG A 82 15.33 -1.91 -12.21
CA ARG A 82 15.80 -1.88 -10.82
C ARG A 82 15.12 -2.92 -9.93
N ARG A 83 14.21 -3.72 -10.50
CA ARG A 83 13.44 -4.77 -9.78
C ARG A 83 12.80 -4.22 -8.51
N VAL A 84 12.06 -3.14 -8.67
CA VAL A 84 11.43 -2.44 -7.54
C VAL A 84 10.18 -3.20 -7.10
N ASP A 85 10.11 -3.54 -5.82
CA ASP A 85 9.02 -4.34 -5.25
C ASP A 85 7.86 -3.52 -4.68
N THR A 86 8.06 -2.24 -4.40
CA THR A 86 7.02 -1.37 -3.83
C THR A 86 7.01 0.02 -4.46
N VAL A 87 5.86 0.67 -4.43
CA VAL A 87 5.74 2.08 -4.87
C VAL A 87 6.63 3.00 -4.03
N THR A 88 6.80 2.70 -2.75
CA THR A 88 7.68 3.48 -1.87
C THR A 88 9.14 3.36 -2.30
N ASP A 89 9.59 2.18 -2.74
CA ASP A 89 10.96 2.00 -3.24
C ASP A 89 11.15 2.69 -4.60
N ALA A 90 10.14 2.64 -5.47
CA ALA A 90 10.14 3.40 -6.72
C ALA A 90 10.30 4.91 -6.47
N LEU A 91 9.55 5.45 -5.53
CA LEU A 91 9.59 6.87 -5.19
C LEU A 91 10.91 7.29 -4.53
N GLN A 92 11.57 6.40 -3.77
CA GLN A 92 12.88 6.68 -3.18
C GLN A 92 14.00 6.85 -4.21
N MET A 93 13.80 6.45 -5.47
CA MET A 93 14.74 6.73 -6.56
C MET A 93 14.77 8.21 -6.92
N LEU A 94 13.75 8.96 -6.51
CA LEU A 94 13.64 10.38 -6.83
C LEU A 94 14.36 11.25 -5.81
N PRO A 95 15.11 12.28 -6.26
CA PRO A 95 15.81 13.18 -5.36
C PRO A 95 14.88 13.86 -4.36
N GLY A 96 15.27 13.87 -3.07
CA GLY A 96 14.49 14.50 -2.00
C GLY A 96 13.29 13.70 -1.51
N VAL A 97 13.20 12.43 -1.88
CA VAL A 97 12.21 11.48 -1.34
C VAL A 97 12.90 10.49 -0.42
N TYR A 98 12.40 10.35 0.79
CA TYR A 98 12.96 9.48 1.82
C TYR A 98 11.88 8.63 2.46
N LYS A 99 12.22 7.39 2.82
CA LYS A 99 11.34 6.55 3.63
C LYS A 99 11.36 7.06 5.08
N SER A 100 10.20 7.35 5.62
CA SER A 100 10.08 7.82 7.00
C SER A 100 10.45 6.71 7.97
N GLN A 101 11.26 7.03 8.96
CA GLN A 101 11.58 6.16 10.09
C GLN A 101 10.43 6.11 11.13
N LYS A 102 9.36 6.89 10.93
CA LYS A 102 8.20 6.92 11.82
C LYS A 102 7.40 5.61 11.74
N ALA A 103 6.65 5.35 12.79
CA ALA A 103 5.84 4.14 12.97
C ALA A 103 4.96 3.75 11.77
N ASN A 104 4.52 4.72 11.01
CA ASN A 104 3.59 4.51 9.90
C ASN A 104 4.27 4.20 8.55
N GLY A 105 5.61 4.13 8.51
CA GLY A 105 6.36 3.74 7.30
C GLY A 105 6.10 4.61 6.07
N GLY A 106 5.64 5.84 6.24
CA GLY A 106 5.33 6.76 5.15
C GLY A 106 6.57 7.29 4.43
N LEU A 107 6.34 8.07 3.39
CA LEU A 107 7.37 8.79 2.67
C LEU A 107 7.46 10.24 3.17
N GLN A 108 8.65 10.80 3.05
CA GLN A 108 8.89 12.24 3.23
C GLN A 108 9.39 12.82 1.90
N ILE A 109 8.83 13.96 1.53
CA ILE A 109 9.20 14.69 0.32
C ILE A 109 9.71 16.05 0.76
N ARG A 110 11.02 16.30 0.59
CA ARG A 110 11.69 17.53 1.05
C ARG A 110 11.42 17.87 2.53
N GLY A 111 11.30 16.84 3.39
CA GLY A 111 11.03 17.00 4.81
C GLY A 111 9.54 17.04 5.21
N PHE A 112 8.61 17.18 4.26
CA PHE A 112 7.18 17.06 4.49
C PHE A 112 6.75 15.59 4.54
N ASP A 113 5.83 15.25 5.42
CA ASP A 113 5.27 13.90 5.48
C ASP A 113 4.34 13.63 4.29
N SER A 114 4.15 12.36 3.94
CA SER A 114 3.23 11.97 2.86
C SER A 114 1.77 12.36 3.11
N THR A 115 1.40 12.67 4.34
CA THR A 115 0.09 13.23 4.71
C THR A 115 -0.15 14.63 4.15
N ASP A 116 0.94 15.36 3.83
CA ASP A 116 0.86 16.70 3.22
C ASP A 116 0.94 16.66 1.69
N THR A 117 0.96 15.46 1.11
CA THR A 117 1.08 15.20 -0.32
C THR A 117 -0.19 14.55 -0.84
N LEU A 118 -0.74 15.04 -1.93
CA LEU A 118 -1.84 14.38 -2.62
C LEU A 118 -1.31 13.23 -3.46
N VAL A 119 -1.88 12.05 -3.30
CA VAL A 119 -1.55 10.87 -4.10
C VAL A 119 -2.74 10.46 -4.94
N LEU A 120 -2.54 10.40 -6.23
CA LEU A 120 -3.54 10.03 -7.23
C LEU A 120 -3.16 8.70 -7.89
N LEU A 121 -4.11 7.80 -8.05
CA LEU A 121 -3.99 6.60 -8.88
C LEU A 121 -5.02 6.67 -9.99
N ASN A 122 -4.57 6.87 -11.24
CA ASN A 122 -5.46 7.12 -12.38
C ASN A 122 -6.47 8.26 -12.11
N GLY A 123 -6.05 9.29 -11.35
CA GLY A 123 -6.90 10.39 -10.92
C GLY A 123 -7.74 10.13 -9.67
N VAL A 124 -7.75 8.91 -9.12
CA VAL A 124 -8.43 8.59 -7.85
C VAL A 124 -7.59 9.06 -6.67
N PRO A 125 -8.08 9.94 -5.78
CA PRO A 125 -7.36 10.30 -4.55
C PRO A 125 -7.23 9.10 -3.61
N MET A 126 -5.99 8.69 -3.32
CA MET A 126 -5.68 7.54 -2.48
C MET A 126 -5.51 7.89 -1.00
N ASN A 127 -5.41 9.16 -0.67
CA ASN A 127 -5.28 9.60 0.72
C ASN A 127 -6.51 9.20 1.56
N ASN A 128 -6.25 8.74 2.77
CA ASN A 128 -7.29 8.36 3.73
C ASN A 128 -8.02 9.61 4.25
N THR A 129 -9.34 9.53 4.36
CA THR A 129 -10.19 10.64 4.80
C THR A 129 -10.03 10.96 6.28
N PHE A 130 -9.64 9.99 7.10
CA PHE A 130 -9.49 10.15 8.56
C PHE A 130 -8.20 10.86 8.95
N ASN A 131 -7.05 10.42 8.42
CA ASN A 131 -5.73 10.91 8.82
C ASN A 131 -4.84 11.37 7.66
N ASN A 132 -5.40 11.47 6.46
CA ASN A 132 -4.71 11.82 5.22
C ASN A 132 -3.52 10.90 4.83
N GLY A 133 -3.35 9.78 5.52
CA GLY A 133 -2.32 8.80 5.21
C GLY A 133 -2.58 8.08 3.88
N VAL A 134 -1.55 7.51 3.31
CA VAL A 134 -1.64 6.70 2.08
C VAL A 134 -1.26 5.27 2.39
N ASP A 135 -2.09 4.34 1.93
CA ASP A 135 -1.75 2.93 1.97
C ASP A 135 -0.99 2.55 0.70
N TRP A 136 0.32 2.66 0.77
CA TRP A 136 1.21 2.39 -0.36
C TRP A 136 1.15 0.93 -0.83
N GLU A 137 0.84 0.01 0.08
CA GLU A 137 0.70 -1.41 -0.24
C GLU A 137 -0.57 -1.71 -1.06
N ALA A 138 -1.52 -0.77 -1.09
CA ALA A 138 -2.73 -0.87 -1.91
C ALA A 138 -2.50 -0.61 -3.40
N ILE A 139 -1.31 -0.14 -3.78
CA ILE A 139 -0.99 0.25 -5.14
C ILE A 139 -0.09 -0.83 -5.76
N PRO A 140 -0.56 -1.59 -6.77
CA PRO A 140 0.21 -2.64 -7.40
C PRO A 140 1.32 -2.03 -8.27
N VAL A 141 2.60 -2.22 -7.86
CA VAL A 141 3.75 -1.56 -8.49
C VAL A 141 3.97 -1.99 -9.93
N HIS A 142 3.72 -3.25 -10.25
CA HIS A 142 3.97 -3.81 -11.58
C HIS A 142 2.92 -3.39 -12.63
N SER A 143 1.74 -2.97 -12.19
CA SER A 143 0.73 -2.40 -13.08
C SER A 143 1.02 -0.92 -13.44
N ILE A 144 2.04 -0.30 -12.86
CA ILE A 144 2.35 1.10 -13.08
C ILE A 144 3.03 1.29 -14.43
N GLU A 145 2.51 2.25 -15.21
CA GLU A 145 3.14 2.78 -16.42
C GLU A 145 4.18 3.85 -16.06
N ARG A 146 3.79 4.78 -15.15
CA ARG A 146 4.69 5.82 -14.64
C ARG A 146 4.19 6.45 -13.35
N ILE A 147 5.12 6.99 -12.60
CA ILE A 147 4.87 7.80 -11.41
C ILE A 147 5.42 9.19 -11.69
N GLU A 148 4.59 10.20 -11.58
CA GLU A 148 4.96 11.62 -11.72
C GLU A 148 4.93 12.27 -10.33
N LEU A 149 6.03 12.87 -9.90
CA LEU A 149 6.11 13.66 -8.67
C LEU A 149 6.28 15.12 -9.00
N VAL A 150 5.28 15.94 -8.72
CA VAL A 150 5.37 17.41 -8.71
C VAL A 150 5.71 17.85 -7.31
N ARG A 151 6.82 18.56 -7.15
CA ARG A 151 7.27 19.05 -5.85
C ARG A 151 6.87 20.51 -5.66
N GLY A 152 6.43 20.83 -4.45
CA GLY A 152 6.01 22.15 -4.06
C GLY A 152 4.50 22.35 -4.09
N PRO A 153 4.02 23.51 -3.62
CA PRO A 153 2.60 23.76 -3.45
C PRO A 153 1.87 23.69 -4.80
N SER A 154 0.94 22.75 -4.89
CA SER A 154 0.09 22.51 -6.07
C SER A 154 -1.39 22.70 -5.74
N SER A 155 -1.69 23.36 -4.64
CA SER A 155 -3.06 23.56 -4.13
C SER A 155 -3.94 24.33 -5.06
N SER A 156 -3.39 25.21 -5.90
CA SER A 156 -4.12 25.96 -6.93
C SER A 156 -4.73 25.05 -8.00
N LEU A 157 -4.10 23.90 -8.27
CA LEU A 157 -4.56 22.94 -9.27
C LEU A 157 -5.32 21.75 -8.67
N TYR A 158 -4.99 21.38 -7.43
CA TYR A 158 -5.43 20.12 -6.83
C TYR A 158 -6.16 20.27 -5.48
N GLY A 159 -6.34 21.50 -5.00
CA GLY A 159 -6.97 21.75 -3.71
C GLY A 159 -6.07 21.54 -2.51
N GLY A 160 -6.63 21.56 -1.29
CA GLY A 160 -5.90 21.72 -0.04
C GLY A 160 -4.92 20.61 0.37
N ARG A 161 -4.88 19.46 -0.30
CA ARG A 161 -3.96 18.36 0.04
C ARG A 161 -2.64 18.40 -0.71
N GLY A 162 -2.47 19.28 -1.69
CA GLY A 162 -1.25 19.41 -2.49
C GLY A 162 -0.23 20.38 -1.90
N VAL A 163 -0.02 20.43 -0.59
CA VAL A 163 0.87 21.40 0.08
C VAL A 163 2.34 21.08 -0.18
N ALA A 164 2.74 19.84 0.03
CA ALA A 164 4.11 19.38 -0.23
C ALA A 164 4.34 19.00 -1.68
N GLY A 165 3.28 18.64 -2.40
CA GLY A 165 3.32 18.24 -3.79
C GLY A 165 2.19 17.28 -4.17
N VAL A 166 2.30 16.76 -5.39
CA VAL A 166 1.36 15.77 -5.94
C VAL A 166 2.14 14.59 -6.49
N ILE A 167 1.74 13.39 -6.13
CA ILE A 167 2.17 12.14 -6.74
C ILE A 167 1.04 11.63 -7.62
N ASN A 168 1.27 11.59 -8.92
CA ASN A 168 0.30 11.06 -9.89
C ASN A 168 0.82 9.74 -10.43
N ILE A 169 0.12 8.66 -10.11
CA ILE A 169 0.44 7.28 -10.51
C ILE A 169 -0.51 6.89 -11.64
N GLN A 170 0.04 6.48 -12.74
CA GLN A 170 -0.72 5.99 -13.89
C GLN A 170 -0.41 4.52 -14.10
N THR A 171 -1.46 3.71 -14.26
CA THR A 171 -1.33 2.29 -14.58
C THR A 171 -1.30 2.07 -16.09
N LYS A 172 -0.68 0.97 -16.49
CA LYS A 172 -0.66 0.51 -17.89
C LYS A 172 -2.09 0.33 -18.38
N GLN A 173 -2.47 1.05 -19.43
CA GLN A 173 -3.78 0.97 -20.07
C GLN A 173 -3.57 1.05 -21.58
N GLN A 174 -3.74 -0.07 -22.27
CA GLN A 174 -3.55 -0.06 -23.71
C GLN A 174 -4.66 0.69 -24.43
N GLN A 175 -4.28 1.54 -25.37
CA GLN A 175 -5.21 2.17 -26.30
C GLN A 175 -5.47 1.27 -27.50
N PRO A 176 -6.72 1.21 -28.01
CA PRO A 176 -7.02 0.42 -29.21
C PRO A 176 -6.21 0.90 -30.43
N LYS A 177 -5.54 -0.05 -31.10
CA LYS A 177 -4.77 0.17 -32.32
C LYS A 177 -5.59 -0.27 -33.53
N GLN A 178 -5.14 0.06 -34.73
CA GLN A 178 -5.81 -0.37 -35.98
C GLN A 178 -5.61 -1.87 -36.26
N SER A 179 -4.56 -2.49 -35.74
CA SER A 179 -4.28 -3.91 -35.91
C SER A 179 -5.15 -4.77 -34.99
N VAL A 180 -5.56 -5.91 -35.48
CA VAL A 180 -6.62 -6.76 -34.91
C VAL A 180 -6.06 -7.78 -33.92
N LYS A 181 -6.83 -8.06 -32.86
CA LYS A 181 -6.77 -9.21 -31.95
C LYS A 181 -5.36 -9.62 -31.51
N ASP A 182 -4.83 -8.82 -30.62
CA ASP A 182 -3.57 -9.11 -29.96
C ASP A 182 -3.82 -9.33 -28.46
N ILE A 183 -3.29 -10.41 -27.92
CA ILE A 183 -3.37 -10.71 -26.48
C ILE A 183 -1.94 -10.79 -25.96
N HIS A 184 -1.59 -9.87 -25.08
CA HIS A 184 -0.31 -9.87 -24.40
C HIS A 184 -0.48 -10.40 -22.98
N TRP A 185 0.16 -11.51 -22.70
CA TRP A 185 0.27 -12.03 -21.34
C TRP A 185 1.53 -11.50 -20.68
N HIS A 186 1.41 -11.15 -19.43
CA HIS A 186 2.55 -10.79 -18.58
C HIS A 186 2.41 -11.48 -17.23
N GLY A 187 3.52 -11.79 -16.62
CA GLY A 187 3.53 -12.40 -15.31
C GLY A 187 4.93 -12.52 -14.75
N GLN A 188 5.00 -12.56 -13.43
CA GLN A 188 6.23 -12.83 -12.73
C GLN A 188 5.98 -13.64 -11.48
N ILE A 189 7.00 -14.41 -11.10
CA ILE A 189 7.07 -15.12 -9.83
C ILE A 189 8.40 -14.75 -9.21
N GLY A 190 8.35 -14.24 -7.99
CA GLY A 190 9.52 -13.93 -7.18
C GLY A 190 9.47 -14.67 -5.86
N TYR A 191 10.62 -15.22 -5.45
CA TYR A 191 10.80 -15.79 -4.14
C TYR A 191 12.02 -15.17 -3.47
N GLY A 192 11.91 -14.83 -2.18
CA GLY A 192 12.96 -14.17 -1.43
C GLY A 192 13.07 -14.66 0.01
N SER A 193 14.00 -14.08 0.75
CA SER A 193 14.18 -14.34 2.17
C SER A 193 12.89 -14.06 2.98
N HIS A 194 12.80 -14.61 4.18
CA HIS A 194 11.65 -14.45 5.08
C HIS A 194 10.32 -14.90 4.46
N GLY A 195 10.32 -15.99 3.70
CA GLY A 195 9.11 -16.50 3.06
C GLY A 195 8.47 -15.53 2.08
N THR A 196 9.24 -14.57 1.55
CA THR A 196 8.71 -13.59 0.59
C THR A 196 8.33 -14.29 -0.70
N LEU A 197 7.08 -14.11 -1.11
CA LEU A 197 6.51 -14.58 -2.35
C LEU A 197 5.84 -13.41 -3.05
N ASN A 198 6.19 -13.20 -4.32
CA ASN A 198 5.59 -12.19 -5.17
C ASN A 198 5.13 -12.86 -6.46
N ASN A 199 3.84 -12.90 -6.69
CA ASN A 199 3.22 -13.50 -7.88
C ASN A 199 2.36 -12.47 -8.56
N GLU A 200 2.51 -12.35 -9.86
CA GLU A 200 1.66 -11.55 -10.73
C GLU A 200 1.31 -12.34 -11.97
N LEU A 201 0.07 -12.21 -12.42
CA LEU A 201 -0.38 -12.69 -13.72
C LEU A 201 -1.42 -11.71 -14.25
N GLY A 202 -1.26 -11.34 -15.51
CA GLY A 202 -2.19 -10.46 -16.18
C GLY A 202 -2.20 -10.66 -17.69
N PHE A 203 -3.15 -10.01 -18.32
CA PHE A 203 -3.23 -9.92 -19.76
C PHE A 203 -3.82 -8.59 -20.20
N ASP A 204 -3.46 -8.17 -21.38
CA ASP A 204 -4.05 -7.09 -22.13
C ASP A 204 -4.50 -7.62 -23.47
N ALA A 205 -5.75 -7.39 -23.85
CA ALA A 205 -6.33 -7.92 -25.07
C ALA A 205 -7.02 -6.82 -25.87
N GLN A 206 -6.69 -6.73 -27.14
CA GLN A 206 -7.45 -5.93 -28.09
C GLN A 206 -8.60 -6.78 -28.65
N VAL A 207 -9.81 -6.52 -28.17
CA VAL A 207 -11.02 -7.27 -28.56
C VAL A 207 -11.50 -6.84 -29.94
N SER A 208 -11.35 -5.55 -30.26
CA SER A 208 -11.69 -4.99 -31.56
C SER A 208 -10.83 -3.74 -31.84
N ASN A 209 -10.95 -3.16 -33.04
CA ASN A 209 -10.28 -1.89 -33.38
C ASN A 209 -10.72 -0.71 -32.50
N ARG A 210 -11.70 -0.90 -31.63
CA ARG A 210 -12.25 0.14 -30.75
C ARG A 210 -12.19 -0.22 -29.26
N ILE A 211 -11.94 -1.48 -28.93
CA ILE A 211 -12.04 -1.95 -27.55
C ILE A 211 -10.79 -2.72 -27.15
N THR A 212 -10.15 -2.27 -26.07
CA THR A 212 -9.14 -3.03 -25.34
C THR A 212 -9.61 -3.32 -23.92
N VAL A 213 -9.21 -4.46 -23.41
CA VAL A 213 -9.48 -4.88 -22.04
C VAL A 213 -8.18 -5.38 -21.42
N GLY A 214 -8.01 -5.18 -20.14
CA GLY A 214 -6.91 -5.76 -19.40
C GLY A 214 -7.33 -6.16 -18.00
N MET A 215 -6.63 -7.14 -17.46
CA MET A 215 -6.83 -7.64 -16.12
C MET A 215 -5.51 -8.15 -15.57
N SER A 216 -5.19 -7.81 -14.32
CA SER A 216 -4.04 -8.38 -13.62
C SER A 216 -4.38 -8.68 -12.17
N GLY A 217 -3.84 -9.79 -11.68
CA GLY A 217 -3.89 -10.19 -10.28
C GLY A 217 -2.49 -10.29 -9.70
N GLU A 218 -2.30 -9.71 -8.53
CA GLU A 218 -1.03 -9.74 -7.80
C GLU A 218 -1.26 -10.27 -6.40
N GLN A 219 -0.36 -11.12 -5.94
CA GLN A 219 -0.25 -11.47 -4.53
C GLN A 219 1.19 -11.31 -4.07
N ARG A 220 1.39 -10.52 -3.03
CA ARG A 220 2.66 -10.35 -2.34
C ARG A 220 2.52 -10.76 -0.88
N LYS A 221 3.34 -11.70 -0.46
CA LYS A 221 3.35 -12.21 0.91
C LYS A 221 4.77 -12.19 1.44
N THR A 222 4.94 -11.93 2.74
CA THR A 222 6.20 -12.14 3.47
C THR A 222 5.89 -12.48 4.92
N ASP A 223 6.74 -13.31 5.53
CA ASP A 223 6.71 -13.56 6.97
C ASP A 223 7.38 -12.41 7.74
N GLY A 224 8.02 -11.48 7.01
CA GLY A 224 8.58 -10.26 7.54
C GLY A 224 10.00 -10.39 8.07
N TYR A 225 10.53 -9.26 8.46
CA TYR A 225 11.84 -9.14 9.11
C TYR A 225 11.71 -8.15 10.27
N PRO A 226 12.61 -8.21 11.27
CA PRO A 226 12.58 -7.28 12.38
C PRO A 226 12.63 -5.85 11.88
N GLY A 227 11.51 -5.17 12.04
CA GLY A 227 11.36 -3.76 11.72
C GLY A 227 11.00 -3.00 12.99
N PHE A 228 10.69 -1.73 12.86
CA PHE A 228 10.16 -0.93 13.93
C PHE A 228 10.94 -1.05 15.26
N PHE A 229 12.15 -0.51 15.27
CA PHE A 229 12.99 -0.46 16.46
C PHE A 229 12.39 0.46 17.53
N ILE A 230 12.46 0.00 18.78
CA ILE A 230 11.97 0.71 19.94
C ILE A 230 13.16 1.38 20.60
N THR A 231 13.14 2.69 20.65
CA THR A 231 14.15 3.50 21.34
C THR A 231 13.55 4.25 22.52
N GLY A 232 14.35 4.59 23.51
CA GLY A 232 13.94 5.35 24.66
C GLY A 232 15.04 6.31 25.13
N ARG A 233 14.64 7.49 25.62
CA ARG A 233 15.56 8.41 26.28
C ARG A 233 15.63 8.09 27.77
N ALA A 234 16.83 8.08 28.31
CA ALA A 234 17.01 7.90 29.74
C ALA A 234 16.73 9.21 30.51
N ALA A 235 16.04 9.09 31.62
CA ALA A 235 15.77 10.20 32.54
C ALA A 235 16.54 10.02 33.86
N ASN A 236 16.88 11.12 34.51
CA ASN A 236 17.54 11.15 35.82
C ASN A 236 16.57 10.92 37.00
N ILE A 237 15.32 10.57 36.68
CA ILE A 237 14.28 10.37 37.70
C ILE A 237 14.35 8.92 38.16
N ARG A 238 14.65 8.71 39.44
CA ARG A 238 14.57 7.37 40.05
C ARG A 238 13.10 6.92 40.08
N PRO A 239 12.74 5.82 39.41
CA PRO A 239 11.37 5.32 39.43
C PRO A 239 10.98 4.86 40.85
N SER A 240 9.72 5.05 41.23
CA SER A 240 9.14 4.48 42.46
C SER A 240 8.90 2.96 42.37
N THR A 241 9.01 2.36 41.20
CA THR A 241 8.77 0.94 40.95
C THR A 241 10.08 0.16 40.80
N VAL A 242 10.01 -1.17 40.88
CA VAL A 242 11.15 -2.07 40.79
C VAL A 242 12.04 -1.73 39.60
N THR A 243 13.31 -1.54 39.88
CA THR A 243 14.34 -1.25 38.87
C THR A 243 15.18 -2.48 38.65
N VAL A 244 15.39 -2.85 37.40
CA VAL A 244 16.24 -3.97 37.01
C VAL A 244 17.55 -3.47 36.43
N THR A 245 18.62 -4.19 36.69
CA THR A 245 19.92 -3.96 36.05
C THR A 245 20.07 -4.91 34.88
N PRO A 246 20.33 -4.45 33.67
CA PRO A 246 20.53 -5.32 32.52
C PRO A 246 21.83 -6.09 32.61
N ASP A 247 21.88 -7.32 32.07
CA ASP A 247 23.06 -8.15 32.02
C ASP A 247 24.21 -7.53 31.22
N ASN A 248 23.83 -6.77 30.17
CA ASN A 248 24.75 -6.11 29.23
C ASN A 248 24.45 -4.61 29.11
N PRO A 249 25.45 -3.80 28.75
CA PRO A 249 25.20 -2.40 28.41
C PRO A 249 24.15 -2.23 27.32
N VAL A 250 23.18 -1.36 27.55
CA VAL A 250 22.11 -1.10 26.58
C VAL A 250 22.68 -0.30 25.40
N PRO A 251 22.53 -0.77 24.16
CA PRO A 251 23.05 -0.08 22.99
C PRO A 251 22.47 1.34 22.84
N GLN A 252 23.33 2.32 22.54
CA GLN A 252 22.92 3.69 22.34
C GLN A 252 22.96 4.05 20.84
N THR A 253 21.96 4.75 20.38
CA THR A 253 21.86 5.29 19.01
C THR A 253 22.63 6.62 18.92
N LYS A 254 22.92 7.06 17.69
CA LYS A 254 23.70 8.30 17.45
C LYS A 254 23.04 9.56 18.04
N ASP A 255 21.71 9.56 18.16
CA ASP A 255 20.96 10.69 18.76
C ASP A 255 20.90 10.64 20.29
N GLY A 256 21.62 9.72 20.93
CA GLY A 256 21.68 9.55 22.37
C GLY A 256 20.51 8.79 23.00
N SER A 257 19.59 8.25 22.17
CA SER A 257 18.56 7.33 22.63
C SER A 257 19.13 5.94 22.87
N TYR A 258 18.46 5.12 23.66
CA TYR A 258 18.83 3.72 23.91
C TYR A 258 17.96 2.79 23.09
N LEU A 259 18.56 1.81 22.43
CA LEU A 259 17.83 0.78 21.70
C LEU A 259 17.28 -0.24 22.70
N LEU A 260 15.97 -0.35 22.79
CA LEU A 260 15.28 -1.20 23.75
C LEU A 260 14.82 -2.53 23.14
N GLY A 261 14.69 -2.58 21.82
CA GLY A 261 14.24 -3.76 21.10
C GLY A 261 13.52 -3.45 19.81
N SER A 262 12.66 -4.35 19.37
CA SER A 262 11.79 -4.19 18.21
C SER A 262 10.41 -4.80 18.45
N ARG A 263 9.43 -4.40 17.63
CA ARG A 263 8.10 -5.03 17.58
C ARG A 263 8.14 -6.43 16.94
N GLY A 264 9.30 -6.85 16.46
CA GLY A 264 9.48 -8.10 15.75
C GLY A 264 9.21 -7.99 14.27
N ASP A 265 8.85 -9.10 13.67
CA ASP A 265 8.69 -9.28 12.24
C ASP A 265 7.36 -8.71 11.77
N LYS A 266 7.39 -7.79 10.80
CA LYS A 266 6.19 -7.28 10.15
C LYS A 266 5.84 -8.16 8.97
N SER A 267 4.98 -9.15 9.21
CA SER A 267 4.41 -9.97 8.15
C SER A 267 3.31 -9.22 7.39
N PHE A 268 3.11 -9.53 6.12
CA PHE A 268 1.95 -9.07 5.37
C PHE A 268 1.55 -10.06 4.27
N ASN A 269 0.28 -9.97 3.87
CA ASN A 269 -0.27 -10.65 2.71
C ASN A 269 -1.16 -9.64 1.97
N ASN A 270 -0.65 -9.14 0.87
CA ASN A 270 -1.30 -8.20 0.00
C ASN A 270 -1.83 -8.91 -1.26
N LYS A 271 -3.08 -8.62 -1.63
CA LYS A 271 -3.74 -9.14 -2.84
C LYS A 271 -4.37 -7.99 -3.58
N ASN A 272 -3.99 -7.83 -4.83
CA ASN A 272 -4.51 -6.82 -5.73
C ASN A 272 -5.16 -7.48 -6.95
N LEU A 273 -6.25 -6.89 -7.41
CA LEU A 273 -6.88 -7.20 -8.68
C LEU A 273 -7.15 -5.88 -9.39
N SER A 274 -6.60 -5.70 -10.55
CA SER A 274 -6.88 -4.55 -11.40
C SER A 274 -7.50 -5.02 -12.71
N ALA A 275 -8.45 -4.23 -13.24
CA ALA A 275 -9.06 -4.48 -14.53
C ALA A 275 -9.40 -3.15 -15.20
N TYR A 276 -9.36 -3.11 -16.53
CA TYR A 276 -9.81 -1.97 -17.29
C TYR A 276 -10.46 -2.36 -18.62
N VAL A 277 -11.31 -1.44 -19.10
CA VAL A 277 -11.86 -1.47 -20.44
C VAL A 277 -11.69 -0.09 -21.04
N THR A 278 -11.00 0.01 -22.17
CA THR A 278 -10.86 1.23 -22.95
C THR A 278 -11.64 1.10 -24.25
N MET A 279 -12.51 2.08 -24.52
CA MET A 279 -13.28 2.20 -25.72
C MET A 279 -12.87 3.45 -26.50
N LYS A 280 -12.43 3.29 -27.74
CA LYS A 280 -12.23 4.38 -28.70
C LYS A 280 -13.60 4.79 -29.24
N LEU A 281 -14.05 5.99 -28.91
CA LEU A 281 -15.34 6.54 -29.36
C LEU A 281 -15.21 7.11 -30.77
N ARG A 282 -14.21 7.98 -30.96
CA ARG A 282 -13.84 8.61 -32.23
C ARG A 282 -12.33 8.68 -32.34
N ASP A 283 -11.84 9.28 -33.41
CA ASP A 283 -10.41 9.55 -33.51
C ASP A 283 -9.98 10.51 -32.40
N ARG A 284 -8.95 10.12 -31.61
CA ARG A 284 -8.45 10.84 -30.43
C ARG A 284 -9.48 11.05 -29.30
N GLU A 285 -10.53 10.23 -29.27
CA GLU A 285 -11.49 10.20 -28.17
C GLU A 285 -11.58 8.81 -27.58
N SER A 286 -11.47 8.71 -26.26
CA SER A 286 -11.58 7.45 -25.54
C SER A 286 -12.39 7.59 -24.25
N LEU A 287 -13.04 6.49 -23.89
CA LEU A 287 -13.68 6.28 -22.60
C LEU A 287 -13.02 5.05 -21.95
N THR A 288 -12.46 5.23 -20.77
CA THR A 288 -11.83 4.14 -20.01
C THR A 288 -12.53 3.96 -18.67
N TYR A 289 -12.97 2.75 -18.40
CA TYR A 289 -13.34 2.36 -17.06
C TYR A 289 -12.24 1.49 -16.46
N SER A 290 -11.81 1.79 -15.23
CA SER A 290 -10.87 0.96 -14.50
C SER A 290 -11.35 0.65 -13.08
N TYR A 291 -11.01 -0.52 -12.63
CA TYR A 291 -11.33 -1.06 -11.32
C TYR A 291 -10.08 -1.57 -10.63
N LEU A 292 -9.93 -1.25 -9.35
CA LEU A 292 -8.91 -1.80 -8.47
C LEU A 292 -9.57 -2.34 -7.21
N TYR A 293 -9.28 -3.59 -6.91
CA TYR A 293 -9.53 -4.20 -5.61
C TYR A 293 -8.20 -4.46 -4.91
N THR A 294 -8.10 -4.11 -3.65
CA THR A 294 -6.96 -4.45 -2.81
C THR A 294 -7.41 -4.97 -1.46
N LYS A 295 -6.72 -6.00 -0.98
CA LYS A 295 -6.88 -6.53 0.36
C LYS A 295 -5.51 -6.78 0.95
N ASN A 296 -5.20 -6.08 2.02
CA ASN A 296 -3.95 -6.17 2.75
C ASN A 296 -4.23 -6.62 4.19
N ARG A 297 -3.52 -7.65 4.64
CA ARG A 297 -3.45 -8.03 6.05
C ARG A 297 -2.00 -7.97 6.48
N TYR A 298 -1.73 -7.32 7.60
CA TYR A 298 -0.40 -7.26 8.20
C TYR A 298 -0.47 -7.54 9.68
N ALA A 299 0.61 -8.12 10.21
CA ALA A 299 0.74 -8.40 11.64
C ALA A 299 2.20 -8.20 12.08
N TYR A 300 2.39 -8.00 13.38
CA TYR A 300 3.70 -8.02 13.98
C TYR A 300 3.83 -9.28 14.85
N GLU A 301 4.95 -9.99 14.70
CA GLU A 301 5.23 -11.24 15.39
C GLU A 301 6.66 -11.24 15.94
N ASN A 302 6.94 -12.11 16.90
CA ASN A 302 8.29 -12.30 17.46
C ASN A 302 8.93 -11.00 17.98
N PRO A 303 8.31 -10.29 18.96
CA PRO A 303 8.92 -9.11 19.52
C PRO A 303 10.26 -9.43 20.18
N MET A 304 11.23 -8.54 20.02
CA MET A 304 12.57 -8.69 20.56
C MET A 304 12.86 -7.59 21.56
N SER A 305 13.39 -7.96 22.72
CA SER A 305 14.00 -7.03 23.68
C SER A 305 15.52 -7.13 23.59
N THR A 306 16.21 -6.00 23.55
CA THR A 306 17.67 -5.95 23.69
C THR A 306 18.10 -5.96 25.15
N ILE A 307 17.14 -5.93 26.07
CA ILE A 307 17.38 -5.90 27.51
C ILE A 307 17.16 -7.32 28.04
N THR A 308 18.20 -7.90 28.60
CA THR A 308 18.13 -9.19 29.29
C THR A 308 18.44 -9.04 30.78
N VAL A 309 17.82 -9.85 31.58
CA VAL A 309 18.09 -9.97 33.04
C VAL A 309 18.13 -11.45 33.36
N ASN A 310 19.24 -11.92 33.94
CA ASN A 310 19.52 -13.36 34.17
C ASN A 310 19.37 -14.21 32.89
N GLY A 311 19.84 -13.67 31.74
CA GLY A 311 19.78 -14.35 30.45
C GLY A 311 18.41 -14.32 29.78
N ALA A 312 17.35 -13.80 30.42
CA ALA A 312 16.00 -13.74 29.85
C ALA A 312 15.65 -12.33 29.33
N PRO A 313 15.03 -12.21 28.16
CA PRO A 313 14.58 -10.92 27.64
C PRO A 313 13.42 -10.36 28.47
N ILE A 314 13.45 -9.06 28.78
CA ILE A 314 12.39 -8.39 29.51
C ILE A 314 11.70 -7.34 28.64
N PHE A 315 10.39 -7.20 28.80
CA PHE A 315 9.54 -6.32 27.99
C PHE A 315 8.85 -5.22 28.82
N SER A 316 9.00 -5.25 30.15
CA SER A 316 8.40 -4.29 31.07
C SER A 316 9.32 -3.97 32.23
N GLY A 317 9.06 -2.84 32.92
CA GLY A 317 9.81 -2.42 34.09
C GLY A 317 10.72 -1.22 33.83
N ASN A 318 11.43 -0.79 34.85
CA ASN A 318 12.40 0.28 34.77
C ASN A 318 13.81 -0.27 34.71
N VAL A 319 14.54 0.06 33.67
CA VAL A 319 15.90 -0.39 33.43
C VAL A 319 16.88 0.68 33.91
N LYS A 320 17.81 0.28 34.76
CA LYS A 320 18.91 1.12 35.21
C LYS A 320 19.99 1.14 34.14
N ILE A 321 20.22 2.27 33.50
CA ILE A 321 21.26 2.44 32.48
C ILE A 321 22.62 2.69 33.12
N ASN A 322 22.64 3.53 34.16
CA ASN A 322 23.78 3.81 35.02
C ASN A 322 23.28 4.27 36.40
N ASN A 323 24.17 4.70 37.27
CA ASN A 323 23.81 5.05 38.63
C ASN A 323 22.74 6.15 38.77
N GLN A 324 22.48 6.93 37.72
CA GLN A 324 21.54 8.07 37.75
C GLN A 324 20.49 8.04 36.65
N LYS A 325 20.63 7.17 35.62
CA LYS A 325 19.75 7.19 34.45
C LYS A 325 18.94 5.90 34.34
N TYR A 326 17.68 6.07 34.05
CA TYR A 326 16.69 4.99 33.92
C TYR A 326 15.88 5.14 32.64
N VAL A 327 15.49 4.02 32.05
CA VAL A 327 14.57 3.94 30.91
C VAL A 327 13.42 3.02 31.24
N ALA A 328 12.19 3.47 31.00
CA ALA A 328 11.00 2.64 31.20
C ALA A 328 10.73 1.76 29.98
N LEU A 329 10.62 0.45 30.21
CA LEU A 329 10.08 -0.51 29.26
C LEU A 329 8.56 -0.60 29.46
N ARG A 330 7.85 -0.66 28.36
CA ARG A 330 6.39 -0.86 28.35
C ARG A 330 6.06 -1.93 27.35
N THR A 331 5.45 -3.02 27.78
CA THR A 331 5.07 -4.17 26.95
C THR A 331 4.26 -3.75 25.72
N SER A 332 3.37 -2.77 25.87
CA SER A 332 2.57 -2.24 24.76
C SER A 332 3.38 -1.66 23.60
N ARG A 333 4.64 -1.28 23.81
CA ARG A 333 5.53 -0.80 22.74
C ARG A 333 6.08 -1.94 21.89
N TYR A 334 6.19 -3.15 22.46
CA TYR A 334 6.69 -4.34 21.79
C TYR A 334 5.58 -5.09 21.05
N LEU A 335 4.35 -5.02 21.52
CA LEU A 335 3.21 -5.58 20.84
C LEU A 335 2.85 -4.68 19.66
N GLY A 336 2.84 -5.24 18.48
CA GLY A 336 2.40 -4.56 17.27
C GLY A 336 0.90 -4.69 17.07
N TYR A 337 0.45 -4.28 15.92
CA TYR A 337 -0.96 -4.34 15.49
C TYR A 337 -1.17 -5.50 14.53
N ASP A 338 -2.38 -6.04 14.50
CA ASP A 338 -2.88 -6.89 13.41
C ASP A 338 -3.87 -6.05 12.60
N GLY A 339 -3.55 -5.78 11.34
CA GLY A 339 -4.31 -4.86 10.53
C GLY A 339 -4.93 -5.53 9.31
N LEU A 340 -6.10 -5.05 8.95
CA LEU A 340 -6.84 -5.47 7.76
C LEU A 340 -7.33 -4.24 7.00
N LYS A 341 -7.00 -4.19 5.70
CA LYS A 341 -7.45 -3.16 4.79
C LYS A 341 -8.09 -3.79 3.57
N GLU A 342 -9.19 -3.21 3.09
CA GLU A 342 -9.90 -3.70 1.91
C GLU A 342 -10.54 -2.51 1.20
N TYR A 343 -10.09 -2.25 -0.04
CA TYR A 343 -10.49 -1.10 -0.84
C TYR A 343 -11.01 -1.53 -2.20
N HIS A 344 -11.98 -0.76 -2.70
CA HIS A 344 -12.48 -0.83 -4.06
C HIS A 344 -12.39 0.56 -4.68
N ALA A 345 -11.67 0.68 -5.78
CA ALA A 345 -11.58 1.92 -6.52
C ALA A 345 -12.20 1.74 -7.91
N HIS A 346 -13.09 2.64 -8.27
CA HIS A 346 -13.72 2.70 -9.58
C HIS A 346 -13.35 4.04 -10.22
N ASN A 347 -12.94 4.01 -11.46
CA ASN A 347 -12.59 5.19 -12.22
C ASN A 347 -13.20 5.13 -13.61
N LEU A 348 -13.93 6.16 -13.98
CA LEU A 348 -14.42 6.38 -15.33
C LEU A 348 -13.79 7.65 -15.88
N GLN A 349 -13.02 7.52 -16.97
CA GLN A 349 -12.29 8.61 -17.57
C GLN A 349 -12.67 8.77 -19.05
N TYR A 350 -13.11 9.95 -19.41
CA TYR A 350 -13.25 10.39 -20.79
C TYR A 350 -12.06 11.28 -21.16
N LYS A 351 -11.44 11.02 -22.30
CA LYS A 351 -10.36 11.83 -22.88
C LYS A 351 -10.72 12.21 -24.31
N ASN A 352 -10.48 13.48 -24.65
CA ASN A 352 -10.52 13.99 -26.00
C ASN A 352 -9.21 14.75 -26.26
N ASP A 353 -8.24 14.08 -26.89
CA ASP A 353 -6.91 14.64 -27.12
C ASP A 353 -6.92 15.74 -28.18
N LYS A 354 -7.92 15.78 -29.10
CA LYS A 354 -8.09 16.84 -30.08
C LYS A 354 -8.46 18.17 -29.42
N ASN A 355 -9.40 18.11 -28.48
CA ASN A 355 -9.91 19.28 -27.77
C ASN A 355 -9.22 19.50 -26.42
N LYS A 356 -8.27 18.60 -26.06
CA LYS A 356 -7.57 18.58 -24.77
C LYS A 356 -8.53 18.68 -23.57
N LEU A 357 -9.64 17.90 -23.67
CA LEU A 357 -10.65 17.78 -22.63
C LEU A 357 -10.49 16.46 -21.92
N GLN A 358 -10.44 16.47 -20.61
CA GLN A 358 -10.48 15.28 -19.77
C GLN A 358 -11.58 15.44 -18.73
N VAL A 359 -12.38 14.38 -18.57
CA VAL A 359 -13.39 14.28 -17.53
C VAL A 359 -13.19 12.96 -16.80
N THR A 360 -13.17 13.01 -15.48
CA THR A 360 -12.92 11.84 -14.65
C THR A 360 -13.94 11.77 -13.52
N PHE A 361 -14.51 10.61 -13.31
CA PHE A 361 -15.39 10.33 -12.18
C PHE A 361 -14.85 9.14 -11.41
N ASN A 362 -14.66 9.30 -10.10
CA ASN A 362 -14.02 8.30 -9.23
C ASN A 362 -14.87 7.98 -8.02
N ILE A 363 -14.83 6.71 -7.62
CA ILE A 363 -15.32 6.25 -6.32
C ILE A 363 -14.23 5.40 -5.69
N LEU A 364 -13.76 5.79 -4.50
CA LEU A 364 -12.92 4.97 -3.66
C LEU A 364 -13.70 4.58 -2.40
N ASP A 365 -13.96 3.30 -2.26
CA ASP A 365 -14.69 2.72 -1.12
C ASP A 365 -13.71 1.92 -0.25
N ARG A 366 -13.40 2.41 0.93
CA ARG A 366 -12.61 1.75 1.96
C ARG A 366 -13.55 0.94 2.84
N LYS A 367 -13.81 -0.32 2.46
CA LYS A 367 -14.70 -1.24 3.19
C LYS A 367 -14.16 -1.60 4.55
N LYS A 368 -12.84 -1.82 4.60
CA LYS A 368 -12.11 -2.10 5.83
C LYS A 368 -10.82 -1.29 5.81
N ASP A 369 -10.57 -0.58 6.86
CA ASP A 369 -9.31 0.11 7.13
C ASP A 369 -9.18 0.13 8.64
N GLY A 370 -8.52 -0.87 9.20
CA GLY A 370 -8.51 -1.03 10.64
C GLY A 370 -7.38 -1.91 11.15
N PHE A 371 -7.28 -1.93 12.44
CA PHE A 371 -6.31 -2.76 13.16
C PHE A 371 -6.83 -3.13 14.54
N SER A 372 -6.38 -4.27 15.02
CA SER A 372 -6.54 -4.67 16.41
C SER A 372 -5.28 -4.41 17.23
N SER A 373 -5.47 -4.16 18.51
CA SER A 373 -4.39 -3.92 19.48
C SER A 373 -4.76 -4.46 20.85
N PRO A 374 -3.76 -4.87 21.68
CA PRO A 374 -4.03 -5.33 23.04
C PRO A 374 -4.42 -4.17 23.96
N ASN A 375 -5.40 -4.40 24.84
CA ASN A 375 -5.82 -3.42 25.86
C ASN A 375 -4.91 -3.44 27.09
N ASN A 376 -4.34 -4.61 27.42
CA ASN A 376 -3.50 -4.73 28.60
C ASN A 376 -2.02 -4.60 28.24
N PRO A 377 -1.35 -3.51 28.63
CA PRO A 377 0.06 -3.28 28.33
C PRO A 377 1.02 -4.23 29.10
N ASN A 378 0.53 -4.98 30.07
CA ASN A 378 1.36 -5.82 30.94
C ASN A 378 1.39 -7.30 30.52
N THR A 379 0.60 -7.71 29.53
CA THR A 379 0.65 -9.09 29.04
C THR A 379 1.56 -9.20 27.81
N PRO A 380 2.67 -9.94 27.90
CA PRO A 380 3.53 -10.21 26.75
C PRO A 380 2.89 -11.22 25.76
N ASN A 381 1.70 -11.71 26.07
CA ASN A 381 1.04 -12.73 25.27
C ASN A 381 0.31 -12.13 24.08
N TYR A 382 0.47 -12.75 22.92
CA TYR A 382 -0.30 -12.48 21.70
C TYR A 382 -1.78 -12.91 21.80
N SER A 383 -2.26 -13.24 22.99
CA SER A 383 -3.63 -13.56 23.33
C SER A 383 -4.11 -12.67 24.46
N GLY A 384 -5.41 -12.50 24.59
CA GLY A 384 -6.01 -11.70 25.64
C GLY A 384 -6.83 -10.54 25.08
N PRO A 385 -7.51 -9.80 25.96
CA PRO A 385 -8.45 -8.75 25.55
C PRO A 385 -7.75 -7.62 24.80
N GLY A 386 -8.49 -7.05 23.88
CA GLY A 386 -8.03 -5.92 23.08
C GLY A 386 -9.15 -5.23 22.32
N ASP A 387 -8.76 -4.29 21.50
CA ASP A 387 -9.66 -3.48 20.69
C ASP A 387 -9.41 -3.70 19.21
N ASP A 388 -10.49 -3.66 18.46
CA ASP A 388 -10.50 -3.61 17.01
C ASP A 388 -11.03 -2.24 16.57
N SER A 389 -10.22 -1.46 15.92
CA SER A 389 -10.55 -0.10 15.46
C SER A 389 -10.65 -0.08 13.95
N PHE A 390 -11.77 0.44 13.43
CA PHE A 390 -12.05 0.53 11.99
C PHE A 390 -12.33 1.96 11.57
N TYR A 391 -11.85 2.30 10.39
CA TYR A 391 -12.02 3.61 9.76
C TYR A 391 -12.56 3.47 8.32
N PRO A 392 -13.73 2.82 8.12
CA PRO A 392 -14.32 2.73 6.79
C PRO A 392 -14.61 4.12 6.26
N GLY A 393 -14.48 4.31 4.97
CA GLY A 393 -14.67 5.61 4.36
C GLY A 393 -14.95 5.53 2.87
N LYS A 394 -15.54 6.58 2.34
CA LYS A 394 -15.87 6.69 0.92
C LYS A 394 -15.47 8.06 0.39
N THR A 395 -14.80 8.06 -0.75
CA THR A 395 -14.49 9.26 -1.52
C THR A 395 -15.19 9.17 -2.86
N ILE A 396 -15.94 10.19 -3.23
CA ILE A 396 -16.50 10.39 -4.56
C ILE A 396 -15.87 11.66 -5.12
N ASN A 397 -15.30 11.59 -6.31
CA ASN A 397 -14.62 12.72 -6.94
C ASN A 397 -15.05 12.84 -8.40
N PHE A 398 -15.36 14.06 -8.80
CA PHE A 398 -15.57 14.46 -10.18
C PHE A 398 -14.54 15.52 -10.54
N ASP A 399 -13.86 15.35 -11.65
CA ASP A 399 -12.89 16.31 -12.19
C ASP A 399 -13.10 16.48 -13.68
N ALA A 400 -13.21 17.72 -14.12
CA ALA A 400 -13.30 18.07 -15.52
C ALA A 400 -12.31 19.20 -15.81
N GLN A 401 -11.47 19.01 -16.80
CA GLN A 401 -10.48 20.02 -17.20
C GLN A 401 -10.37 20.14 -18.70
N LYS A 402 -10.07 21.35 -19.14
CA LYS A 402 -9.80 21.67 -20.54
C LYS A 402 -8.57 22.56 -20.66
N VAL A 403 -7.76 22.28 -21.67
CA VAL A 403 -6.60 23.10 -22.02
C VAL A 403 -6.86 23.78 -23.37
N TRP A 404 -6.60 25.06 -23.42
CA TRP A 404 -6.56 25.84 -24.65
C TRP A 404 -5.11 26.21 -24.91
N ASP A 405 -4.51 25.58 -25.92
CA ASP A 405 -3.19 25.98 -26.38
C ASP A 405 -3.31 27.15 -27.34
N ARG A 406 -2.31 28.01 -27.27
CA ARG A 406 -2.17 29.13 -28.24
C ARG A 406 -3.31 30.12 -28.27
N MET A 407 -3.71 30.62 -27.11
CA MET A 407 -4.37 31.92 -27.06
C MET A 407 -3.31 33.02 -27.20
N GLY A 408 -2.78 33.18 -28.43
CA GLY A 408 -1.61 34.00 -28.70
C GLY A 408 -0.30 33.35 -28.19
N LYS A 409 0.34 33.96 -27.21
CA LYS A 409 1.56 33.42 -26.53
C LYS A 409 1.24 32.64 -25.24
N HIS A 410 -0.04 32.46 -24.92
CA HIS A 410 -0.49 31.91 -23.66
C HIS A 410 -1.16 30.56 -23.85
N SER A 411 -0.98 29.66 -22.86
CA SER A 411 -1.76 28.44 -22.66
C SER A 411 -2.69 28.67 -21.48
N VAL A 412 -3.95 28.33 -21.62
CA VAL A 412 -4.95 28.47 -20.55
C VAL A 412 -5.47 27.10 -20.15
N VAL A 413 -5.47 26.82 -18.86
CA VAL A 413 -6.09 25.62 -18.27
C VAL A 413 -7.25 26.08 -17.39
N ALA A 414 -8.42 25.50 -17.60
CA ALA A 414 -9.55 25.67 -16.69
C ALA A 414 -10.16 24.32 -16.36
N GLY A 415 -10.65 24.20 -15.13
CA GLY A 415 -11.25 22.96 -14.65
C GLY A 415 -12.18 23.18 -13.48
N ILE A 416 -12.97 22.16 -13.23
CA ILE A 416 -13.88 22.05 -12.08
C ILE A 416 -13.55 20.73 -11.38
N ASN A 417 -13.34 20.81 -10.08
CA ASN A 417 -13.22 19.63 -9.22
C ASN A 417 -14.30 19.68 -8.15
N TRP A 418 -15.05 18.60 -8.02
CA TRP A 418 -15.98 18.39 -6.94
C TRP A 418 -15.63 17.08 -6.23
N LYS A 419 -15.55 17.11 -4.89
CA LYS A 419 -15.19 15.98 -4.07
C LYS A 419 -16.10 15.90 -2.86
N LYS A 420 -16.59 14.69 -2.57
CA LYS A 420 -17.30 14.36 -1.33
C LYS A 420 -16.58 13.22 -0.64
N GLU A 421 -16.25 13.42 0.62
CA GLU A 421 -15.58 12.45 1.46
C GLU A 421 -16.40 12.17 2.71
N SER A 422 -16.43 10.92 3.12
CA SER A 422 -17.03 10.50 4.37
C SER A 422 -16.18 9.43 5.04
N PHE A 423 -16.16 9.42 6.36
CA PHE A 423 -15.56 8.34 7.14
C PHE A 423 -16.39 8.08 8.39
N GLU A 424 -16.20 6.89 8.94
CA GLU A 424 -16.73 6.49 10.24
C GLU A 424 -15.56 5.93 11.05
N GLN A 425 -15.55 6.20 12.34
CA GLN A 425 -14.65 5.53 13.28
C GLN A 425 -15.48 4.57 14.12
N LYS A 426 -15.18 3.28 13.99
CA LYS A 426 -15.87 2.22 14.73
C LYS A 426 -14.85 1.48 15.59
N ARG A 427 -15.27 1.06 16.77
CA ARG A 427 -14.46 0.27 17.68
C ARG A 427 -15.30 -0.87 18.23
N ARG A 428 -14.66 -1.98 18.53
CA ARG A 428 -15.22 -3.09 19.30
C ARG A 428 -14.17 -3.68 20.22
N GLU A 429 -14.60 -4.22 21.33
CA GLU A 429 -13.76 -4.95 22.24
C GLU A 429 -13.67 -6.42 21.82
N LEU A 430 -12.47 -6.97 21.95
CA LEU A 430 -12.16 -8.36 21.64
C LEU A 430 -11.73 -9.09 22.91
N THR A 431 -12.17 -10.32 23.06
CA THR A 431 -11.66 -11.23 24.12
C THR A 431 -10.26 -11.74 23.77
N ASN A 432 -9.92 -11.80 22.48
CA ASN A 432 -8.59 -12.05 21.96
C ASN A 432 -8.29 -11.12 20.79
N TRP A 433 -7.43 -10.14 21.01
CA TRP A 433 -7.12 -9.10 20.04
C TRP A 433 -6.51 -9.62 18.71
N ARG A 434 -5.92 -10.81 18.71
CA ARG A 434 -5.42 -11.48 17.48
C ARG A 434 -6.53 -12.18 16.70
N ASN A 435 -7.70 -12.33 17.28
CA ASN A 435 -8.85 -12.94 16.65
C ASN A 435 -9.97 -11.90 16.46
N HIS A 436 -10.03 -11.30 15.30
CA HIS A 436 -11.06 -10.30 14.94
C HIS A 436 -12.51 -10.80 15.05
N SER A 437 -12.73 -12.10 15.25
CA SER A 437 -14.05 -12.69 15.47
C SER A 437 -14.37 -12.94 16.94
N SER A 438 -13.46 -12.67 17.87
CA SER A 438 -13.61 -12.93 19.30
C SER A 438 -14.23 -11.76 20.08
N PHE A 439 -15.23 -11.12 19.55
CA PHE A 439 -15.91 -10.01 20.23
C PHE A 439 -16.97 -10.49 21.22
N ASP A 440 -17.13 -9.75 22.32
CA ASP A 440 -18.18 -9.99 23.31
C ASP A 440 -19.51 -9.39 22.81
N SER A 441 -20.39 -10.28 22.35
CA SER A 441 -21.73 -9.89 21.86
C SER A 441 -22.71 -9.54 22.98
N THR A 442 -22.39 -9.83 24.24
CA THR A 442 -23.28 -9.54 25.37
C THR A 442 -23.15 -8.10 25.83
N THR A 443 -21.93 -7.56 25.82
CA THR A 443 -21.66 -6.16 26.19
C THR A 443 -22.07 -5.19 25.08
N TYR A 444 -21.91 -5.59 23.82
CA TYR A 444 -22.26 -4.77 22.65
C TYR A 444 -23.05 -5.59 21.63
N PRO A 445 -24.39 -5.52 21.63
CA PRO A 445 -25.21 -6.15 20.60
C PRO A 445 -24.83 -5.67 19.22
N GLY A 446 -24.32 -6.59 18.38
CA GLY A 446 -23.70 -6.25 17.09
C GLY A 446 -22.17 -6.00 17.13
N GLY A 447 -21.57 -6.00 18.32
CA GLY A 447 -20.11 -6.01 18.51
C GLY A 447 -19.35 -4.77 18.05
N LEU A 448 -20.05 -3.71 17.61
CA LEU A 448 -19.45 -2.46 17.13
C LEU A 448 -20.15 -1.26 17.74
N TYR A 449 -19.40 -0.28 18.20
CA TYR A 449 -19.92 1.04 18.52
C TYR A 449 -19.25 2.12 17.69
N GLU A 450 -20.06 3.08 17.26
CA GLU A 450 -19.57 4.24 16.49
C GLU A 450 -19.00 5.28 17.46
N ILE A 451 -17.76 5.73 17.20
CA ILE A 451 -17.12 6.76 18.01
C ILE A 451 -17.24 8.12 17.33
N ASN A 452 -16.92 8.19 16.05
CA ASN A 452 -16.93 9.42 15.27
C ASN A 452 -17.43 9.18 13.85
N LYS A 453 -18.09 10.19 13.30
CA LYS A 453 -18.52 10.23 11.91
C LYS A 453 -18.25 11.60 11.33
N GLY A 454 -17.62 11.63 10.15
CA GLY A 454 -17.33 12.86 9.46
C GLY A 454 -17.67 12.77 7.98
N ALA A 455 -18.08 13.91 7.40
CA ALA A 455 -18.27 14.08 5.97
C ALA A 455 -17.85 15.49 5.57
N THR A 456 -17.19 15.62 4.39
CA THR A 456 -16.78 16.88 3.78
C THR A 456 -17.09 16.89 2.28
#